data_b02dc9a4b74eae1b6622793c9eb4e787
#
_entry.id   b02dc9a4b74eae1b6622793c9eb4e787
#
_cell.length_a   1.000
_cell.length_b   1.000
_cell.length_c   1.000
_cell.angle_alpha   90.00
_cell.angle_beta   90.00
_cell.angle_gamma   90.00
#
_symmetry.space_group_name_H-M   'P 1'
#
loop_
_entity.id
_entity.type
_entity.pdbx_description
1 polymer ?
#
loop_
_entity_poly.entity_id
_entity_poly.type
_entity_poly.pdbx_seq_one_letter_code
_entity_poly.pdbx_strand_id
1 'polypeptide(L)'
;MKKYYLTVNPHGGVKKGKEILTKVIPLFDNANIQLTIIETEYAGHARDLAKELPMDGYNGFCCIGGDGTLHESINGLMEREDKLKFPIGLITGGTGNSFMYDLDCLDPIDAANRIISGKTRPLDIFECNANGTIYYGFNIIGWGMATDANTLAEKFRWMGTQRYNFSSIIEVLRHKKRFARVEIDGDMI
;
A
#
# COMPACT_ATOMS: atom_id res chain seq x y z
N MET A 1 -10.43 -20.50 15.35
CA MET A 1 -10.76 -19.94 14.02
C MET A 1 -9.97 -18.66 13.86
N LYS A 2 -9.21 -18.52 12.75
CA LYS A 2 -8.47 -17.27 12.48
C LYS A 2 -9.43 -16.17 12.04
N LYS A 3 -9.11 -14.91 12.41
CA LYS A 3 -9.89 -13.72 12.04
C LYS A 3 -8.98 -12.68 11.44
N TYR A 4 -9.39 -12.05 10.34
CA TYR A 4 -8.66 -10.95 9.74
C TYR A 4 -9.59 -9.78 9.44
N TYR A 5 -9.08 -8.57 9.59
CA TYR A 5 -9.66 -7.42 8.93
C TYR A 5 -9.29 -7.46 7.45
N LEU A 6 -10.23 -7.12 6.59
CA LEU A 6 -10.00 -6.97 5.15
C LEU A 6 -10.57 -5.64 4.68
N THR A 7 -9.71 -4.66 4.47
CA THR A 7 -10.12 -3.39 3.88
C THR A 7 -10.13 -3.48 2.36
N VAL A 8 -11.11 -2.86 1.76
CA VAL A 8 -11.30 -2.85 0.30
C VAL A 8 -11.36 -1.42 -0.19
N ASN A 9 -10.46 -1.06 -1.11
CA ASN A 9 -10.51 0.23 -1.77
C ASN A 9 -11.35 0.14 -3.07
N PRO A 10 -12.63 0.53 -3.04
CA PRO A 10 -13.51 0.42 -4.21
C PRO A 10 -13.14 1.40 -5.32
N HIS A 11 -12.42 2.48 -4.99
CA HIS A 11 -12.05 3.56 -5.91
C HIS A 11 -10.59 3.49 -6.37
N GLY A 12 -9.82 2.53 -5.83
CA GLY A 12 -8.40 2.36 -6.12
C GLY A 12 -8.14 1.79 -7.51
N GLY A 13 -7.04 2.23 -8.12
CA GLY A 13 -6.52 1.66 -9.36
C GLY A 13 -7.53 1.58 -10.48
N VAL A 14 -7.82 0.35 -10.91
CA VAL A 14 -8.77 0.05 -12.00
C VAL A 14 -10.20 -0.19 -11.52
N LYS A 15 -10.53 0.17 -10.28
CA LYS A 15 -11.86 0.03 -9.65
C LYS A 15 -12.38 -1.43 -9.57
N LYS A 16 -11.47 -2.40 -9.51
CA LYS A 16 -11.82 -3.83 -9.42
C LYS A 16 -11.88 -4.38 -7.98
N GLY A 17 -11.74 -3.54 -6.97
CA GLY A 17 -11.70 -3.98 -5.57
C GLY A 17 -12.87 -4.88 -5.18
N LYS A 18 -14.09 -4.53 -5.56
CA LYS A 18 -15.31 -5.33 -5.27
C LYS A 18 -15.35 -6.65 -6.05
N GLU A 19 -14.93 -6.65 -7.31
CA GLU A 19 -14.84 -7.87 -8.12
C GLU A 19 -13.82 -8.85 -7.51
N ILE A 20 -12.67 -8.34 -7.09
CA ILE A 20 -11.64 -9.14 -6.43
C ILE A 20 -12.18 -9.69 -5.11
N LEU A 21 -12.83 -8.86 -4.30
CA LEU A 21 -13.45 -9.28 -3.05
C LEU A 21 -14.38 -10.48 -3.24
N THR A 22 -15.27 -10.42 -4.23
CA THR A 22 -16.20 -11.52 -4.54
C THR A 22 -15.48 -12.83 -4.87
N LYS A 23 -14.30 -12.75 -5.51
CA LYS A 23 -13.51 -13.92 -5.87
C LYS A 23 -12.73 -14.51 -4.69
N VAL A 24 -12.28 -13.68 -3.75
CA VAL A 24 -11.42 -14.14 -2.66
C VAL A 24 -12.18 -14.59 -1.42
N ILE A 25 -13.37 -14.05 -1.14
CA ILE A 25 -14.20 -14.47 0.02
C ILE A 25 -14.35 -15.98 0.10
N PRO A 26 -14.74 -16.71 -0.97
CA PRO A 26 -14.90 -18.16 -0.88
C PRO A 26 -13.63 -18.91 -0.51
N LEU A 27 -12.45 -18.37 -0.80
CA LEU A 27 -11.18 -19.00 -0.44
C LEU A 27 -10.95 -18.94 1.08
N PHE A 28 -11.25 -17.79 1.70
CA PHE A 28 -11.14 -17.64 3.15
C PHE A 28 -12.20 -18.47 3.87
N ASP A 29 -13.43 -18.51 3.37
CA ASP A 29 -14.51 -19.32 3.93
C ASP A 29 -14.16 -20.83 3.92
N ASN A 30 -13.66 -21.33 2.79
CA ASN A 30 -13.20 -22.71 2.64
C ASN A 30 -12.03 -23.05 3.58
N ALA A 31 -11.21 -22.07 3.92
CA ALA A 31 -10.11 -22.21 4.86
C ALA A 31 -10.56 -22.03 6.35
N ASN A 32 -11.85 -21.85 6.61
CA ASN A 32 -12.43 -21.57 7.92
C ASN A 32 -11.79 -20.32 8.60
N ILE A 33 -11.61 -19.26 7.80
CA ILE A 33 -11.08 -17.97 8.23
C ILE A 33 -12.18 -16.91 8.14
N GLN A 34 -12.45 -16.25 9.26
CA GLN A 34 -13.44 -15.18 9.33
C GLN A 34 -12.84 -13.85 8.85
N LEU A 35 -13.54 -13.17 7.96
CA LEU A 35 -13.19 -11.82 7.49
C LEU A 35 -14.16 -10.79 8.09
N THR A 36 -13.60 -9.71 8.64
CA THR A 36 -14.34 -8.47 8.90
C THR A 36 -14.00 -7.51 7.78
N ILE A 37 -14.95 -7.33 6.85
CA ILE A 37 -14.75 -6.57 5.62
C ILE A 37 -15.16 -5.12 5.84
N ILE A 38 -14.30 -4.16 5.45
CA ILE A 38 -14.54 -2.72 5.58
C ILE A 38 -14.16 -2.04 4.25
N GLU A 39 -15.12 -1.38 3.61
CA GLU A 39 -14.84 -0.55 2.44
C GLU A 39 -14.22 0.78 2.88
N THR A 40 -13.17 1.22 2.19
CA THR A 40 -12.60 2.55 2.44
C THR A 40 -13.44 3.62 1.75
N GLU A 41 -13.67 4.73 2.44
CA GLU A 41 -14.57 5.80 2.00
C GLU A 41 -13.83 7.03 1.48
N TYR A 42 -12.58 7.23 1.93
CA TYR A 42 -11.76 8.38 1.59
C TYR A 42 -10.27 8.01 1.52
N ALA A 43 -9.46 8.89 0.96
CA ALA A 43 -8.01 8.73 0.95
C ALA A 43 -7.46 8.85 2.39
N GLY A 44 -6.66 7.88 2.83
CA GLY A 44 -6.19 7.79 4.21
C GLY A 44 -7.05 6.87 5.11
N HIS A 45 -8.24 6.44 4.67
CA HIS A 45 -9.11 5.62 5.53
C HIS A 45 -8.47 4.28 5.90
N ALA A 46 -7.66 3.67 5.02
CA ALA A 46 -6.93 2.45 5.36
C ALA A 46 -5.89 2.67 6.47
N ARG A 47 -5.30 3.89 6.56
CA ARG A 47 -4.42 4.29 7.65
C ARG A 47 -5.18 4.40 8.96
N ASP A 48 -6.30 5.12 8.95
CA ASP A 48 -7.13 5.31 10.15
C ASP A 48 -7.63 3.97 10.68
N LEU A 49 -8.12 3.09 9.81
CA LEU A 49 -8.55 1.74 10.18
C LEU A 49 -7.41 0.91 10.78
N ALA A 50 -6.23 0.90 10.15
CA ALA A 50 -5.08 0.14 10.68
C ALA A 50 -4.59 0.69 12.03
N LYS A 51 -4.74 1.99 12.27
CA LYS A 51 -4.37 2.67 13.51
C LYS A 51 -5.36 2.37 14.64
N GLU A 52 -6.66 2.44 14.35
CA GLU A 52 -7.70 2.55 15.38
C GLU A 52 -8.42 1.24 15.68
N LEU A 53 -8.51 0.31 14.71
CA LEU A 53 -9.26 -0.92 14.93
C LEU A 53 -8.65 -1.77 16.04
N PRO A 54 -9.48 -2.29 16.98
CA PRO A 54 -9.03 -3.18 18.02
C PRO A 54 -8.56 -4.50 17.42
N MET A 55 -7.37 -4.96 17.82
CA MET A 55 -6.78 -6.19 17.28
C MET A 55 -7.03 -7.43 18.14
N ASP A 56 -7.75 -7.28 19.25
CA ASP A 56 -8.08 -8.41 20.14
C ASP A 56 -8.87 -9.50 19.38
N GLY A 57 -8.32 -10.70 19.36
CA GLY A 57 -8.88 -11.83 18.65
C GLY A 57 -8.69 -11.82 17.13
N TYR A 58 -7.98 -10.83 16.57
CA TYR A 58 -7.61 -10.80 15.16
C TYR A 58 -6.16 -11.24 14.93
N ASN A 59 -5.93 -11.93 13.82
CA ASN A 59 -4.64 -12.50 13.45
C ASN A 59 -3.85 -11.61 12.48
N GLY A 60 -4.47 -10.57 11.93
CA GLY A 60 -3.81 -9.63 11.02
C GLY A 60 -4.78 -8.70 10.33
N PHE A 61 -4.20 -7.78 9.57
CA PHE A 61 -4.89 -6.77 8.80
C PHE A 61 -4.54 -6.94 7.32
N CYS A 62 -5.56 -7.12 6.48
CA CYS A 62 -5.38 -7.32 5.06
C CYS A 62 -6.06 -6.19 4.27
N CYS A 63 -5.57 -5.92 3.08
CA CYS A 63 -6.18 -4.94 2.19
C CYS A 63 -6.25 -5.45 0.74
N ILE A 64 -7.34 -5.10 0.05
CA ILE A 64 -7.45 -5.21 -1.41
C ILE A 64 -7.15 -3.83 -1.99
N GLY A 65 -6.03 -3.71 -2.70
CA GLY A 65 -5.56 -2.44 -3.23
C GLY A 65 -4.23 -2.55 -3.96
N GLY A 66 -3.50 -1.46 -3.99
CA GLY A 66 -2.13 -1.37 -4.51
C GLY A 66 -1.17 -0.83 -3.47
N ASP A 67 0.04 -0.43 -3.93
CA ASP A 67 1.10 0.10 -3.07
C ASP A 67 0.64 1.25 -2.16
N GLY A 68 -0.25 2.13 -2.67
CA GLY A 68 -0.79 3.24 -1.87
C GLY A 68 -1.65 2.78 -0.70
N THR A 69 -2.52 1.78 -0.90
CA THR A 69 -3.36 1.24 0.19
C THR A 69 -2.51 0.50 1.22
N LEU A 70 -1.49 -0.23 0.78
CA LEU A 70 -0.53 -0.87 1.68
C LEU A 70 0.27 0.17 2.48
N HIS A 71 0.71 1.24 1.82
CA HIS A 71 1.42 2.35 2.46
C HIS A 71 0.58 3.01 3.55
N GLU A 72 -0.69 3.32 3.28
CA GLU A 72 -1.63 3.82 4.27
C GLU A 72 -1.73 2.87 5.47
N SER A 73 -1.95 1.57 5.21
CA SER A 73 -2.10 0.56 6.25
C SER A 73 -0.85 0.42 7.13
N ILE A 74 0.35 0.44 6.53
CA ILE A 74 1.61 0.39 7.28
C ILE A 74 1.78 1.63 8.15
N ASN A 75 1.50 2.82 7.62
CA ASN A 75 1.61 4.05 8.41
C ASN A 75 0.63 4.03 9.60
N GLY A 76 -0.62 3.60 9.39
CA GLY A 76 -1.58 3.43 10.46
C GLY A 76 -1.08 2.46 11.55
N LEU A 77 -0.56 1.30 11.13
CA LEU A 77 0.02 0.33 12.06
C LEU A 77 1.19 0.91 12.87
N MET A 78 2.07 1.69 12.23
CA MET A 78 3.22 2.30 12.90
C MET A 78 2.82 3.41 13.88
N GLU A 79 1.67 4.04 13.68
CA GLU A 79 1.12 5.12 14.51
C GLU A 79 0.24 4.63 15.67
N ARG A 80 0.02 3.34 15.80
CA ARG A 80 -0.78 2.79 16.90
C ARG A 80 -0.23 3.17 18.26
N GLU A 81 -1.09 3.59 19.14
CA GLU A 81 -0.74 3.94 20.54
C GLU A 81 -0.31 2.71 21.35
N ASP A 82 -0.97 1.56 21.08
CA ASP A 82 -0.68 0.30 21.76
C ASP A 82 0.63 -0.36 21.32
N LYS A 83 1.28 0.17 20.27
CA LYS A 83 2.53 -0.34 19.68
C LYS A 83 2.47 -1.80 19.22
N LEU A 84 1.26 -2.37 19.10
CA LEU A 84 1.09 -3.73 18.62
C LEU A 84 1.60 -3.87 17.18
N LYS A 85 2.31 -4.96 16.92
CA LYS A 85 2.75 -5.37 15.59
C LYS A 85 2.01 -6.64 15.21
N PHE A 86 1.35 -6.61 14.07
CA PHE A 86 0.60 -7.75 13.53
C PHE A 86 0.86 -7.90 12.03
N PRO A 87 0.65 -9.10 11.48
CA PRO A 87 0.84 -9.33 10.06
C PRO A 87 -0.07 -8.44 9.20
N ILE A 88 0.50 -7.90 8.11
CA ILE A 88 -0.25 -7.22 7.06
C ILE A 88 -0.24 -8.07 5.80
N GLY A 89 -1.39 -8.16 5.12
CA GLY A 89 -1.54 -8.83 3.83
C GLY A 89 -2.05 -7.88 2.76
N LEU A 90 -1.47 -7.95 1.55
CA LEU A 90 -1.96 -7.24 0.38
C LEU A 90 -2.52 -8.22 -0.65
N ILE A 91 -3.76 -8.02 -1.06
CA ILE A 91 -4.39 -8.66 -2.21
C ILE A 91 -4.38 -7.65 -3.34
N THR A 92 -3.74 -8.02 -4.45
CA THR A 92 -3.42 -7.13 -5.55
C THR A 92 -4.69 -6.64 -6.25
N GLY A 93 -4.88 -5.33 -6.28
CA GLY A 93 -6.06 -4.69 -6.88
C GLY A 93 -5.78 -3.26 -7.39
N GLY A 94 -4.53 -2.81 -7.28
CA GLY A 94 -4.08 -1.48 -7.70
C GLY A 94 -3.62 -1.43 -9.16
N THR A 95 -3.36 -0.20 -9.65
CA THR A 95 -2.71 0.02 -10.95
C THR A 95 -1.19 -0.17 -10.86
N GLY A 96 -0.57 0.33 -9.79
CA GLY A 96 0.82 0.06 -9.42
C GLY A 96 0.84 -0.98 -8.30
N ASN A 97 1.63 -2.01 -8.46
CA ASN A 97 1.76 -3.10 -7.50
C ASN A 97 3.23 -3.51 -7.42
N SER A 98 4.12 -2.52 -7.28
CA SER A 98 5.57 -2.73 -7.29
C SER A 98 6.01 -3.71 -6.21
N PHE A 99 5.46 -3.58 -5.01
CA PHE A 99 5.75 -4.48 -3.92
C PHE A 99 5.34 -5.94 -4.21
N MET A 100 4.17 -6.12 -4.79
CA MET A 100 3.68 -7.47 -5.14
C MET A 100 4.39 -8.03 -6.38
N TYR A 101 4.90 -7.17 -7.26
CA TYR A 101 5.76 -7.56 -8.36
C TYR A 101 7.08 -8.14 -7.85
N ASP A 102 7.72 -7.50 -6.88
CA ASP A 102 8.96 -7.99 -6.24
C ASP A 102 8.75 -9.31 -5.49
N LEU A 103 7.51 -9.60 -5.08
CA LEU A 103 7.11 -10.86 -4.45
C LEU A 103 6.71 -11.94 -5.46
N ASP A 104 6.73 -11.64 -6.77
CA ASP A 104 6.17 -12.50 -7.81
C ASP A 104 4.75 -12.99 -7.45
N CYS A 105 3.86 -12.02 -7.12
CA CYS A 105 2.51 -12.29 -6.63
C CYS A 105 1.51 -11.23 -7.12
N LEU A 106 1.28 -11.17 -8.43
CA LEU A 106 0.38 -10.20 -9.04
C LEU A 106 -1.07 -10.68 -9.13
N ASP A 107 -1.29 -12.00 -9.10
CA ASP A 107 -2.63 -12.56 -9.11
C ASP A 107 -3.30 -12.44 -7.74
N PRO A 108 -4.50 -11.85 -7.64
CA PRO A 108 -5.19 -11.67 -6.35
C PRO A 108 -5.59 -12.99 -5.68
N ILE A 109 -5.80 -14.06 -6.45
CA ILE A 109 -6.13 -15.38 -5.91
C ILE A 109 -4.88 -16.00 -5.26
N ASP A 110 -3.71 -15.87 -5.92
CA ASP A 110 -2.44 -16.30 -5.33
C ASP A 110 -2.13 -15.51 -4.06
N ALA A 111 -2.32 -14.19 -4.08
CA ALA A 111 -2.14 -13.34 -2.92
C ALA A 111 -3.04 -13.78 -1.74
N ALA A 112 -4.32 -14.04 -1.99
CA ALA A 112 -5.24 -14.55 -0.99
C ALA A 112 -4.78 -15.90 -0.42
N ASN A 113 -4.36 -16.85 -1.27
CA ASN A 113 -3.85 -18.15 -0.85
C ASN A 113 -2.58 -18.04 0.00
N ARG A 114 -1.67 -17.10 -0.30
CA ARG A 114 -0.49 -16.82 0.54
C ARG A 114 -0.88 -16.31 1.91
N ILE A 115 -1.87 -15.41 2.02
CA ILE A 115 -2.40 -14.95 3.30
C ILE A 115 -3.04 -16.11 4.09
N ILE A 116 -3.86 -16.93 3.43
CA ILE A 116 -4.52 -18.09 4.03
C ILE A 116 -3.49 -19.08 4.60
N SER A 117 -2.36 -19.28 3.91
CA SER A 117 -1.27 -20.15 4.40
C SER A 117 -0.73 -19.72 5.76
N GLY A 118 -0.87 -18.44 6.10
CA GLY A 118 -0.41 -17.87 7.37
C GLY A 118 1.11 -17.73 7.48
N LYS A 119 1.86 -17.95 6.40
CA LYS A 119 3.31 -17.74 6.39
C LYS A 119 3.60 -16.25 6.33
N THR A 120 4.41 -15.77 7.26
CA THR A 120 4.82 -14.37 7.35
C THR A 120 6.33 -14.23 7.20
N ARG A 121 6.77 -13.07 6.77
CA ARG A 121 8.19 -12.66 6.76
C ARG A 121 8.31 -11.25 7.34
N PRO A 122 9.45 -10.91 7.94
CA PRO A 122 9.75 -9.53 8.30
C PRO A 122 9.75 -8.64 7.05
N LEU A 123 9.35 -7.39 7.24
CA LEU A 123 9.43 -6.32 6.26
C LEU A 123 10.21 -5.16 6.87
N ASP A 124 11.31 -4.78 6.24
CA ASP A 124 12.05 -3.60 6.63
C ASP A 124 11.27 -2.34 6.30
N ILE A 125 11.21 -1.42 7.26
CA ILE A 125 10.49 -0.16 7.15
C ILE A 125 11.48 0.95 7.48
N PHE A 126 11.58 1.95 6.62
CA PHE A 126 12.32 3.18 6.91
C PHE A 126 11.38 4.27 7.43
N GLU A 127 11.90 5.10 8.32
CA GLU A 127 11.26 6.31 8.77
C GLU A 127 11.79 7.51 8.00
N CYS A 128 10.91 8.37 7.55
CA CYS A 128 11.23 9.62 6.86
C CYS A 128 10.59 10.79 7.61
N ASN A 129 11.39 11.74 8.05
CA ASN A 129 10.90 13.00 8.59
C ASN A 129 10.95 14.08 7.49
N ALA A 130 9.79 14.52 7.07
CA ALA A 130 9.65 15.61 6.10
C ALA A 130 8.98 16.82 6.76
N ASN A 131 9.76 17.84 7.06
CA ASN A 131 9.30 19.08 7.70
C ASN A 131 8.53 18.85 9.03
N GLY A 132 9.02 17.92 9.85
CA GLY A 132 8.42 17.59 11.13
C GLY A 132 7.28 16.56 11.04
N THR A 133 6.89 16.12 9.86
CA THR A 133 5.92 15.04 9.68
C THR A 133 6.67 13.73 9.41
N ILE A 134 6.35 12.71 10.21
CA ILE A 134 6.95 11.38 10.09
C ILE A 134 6.10 10.54 9.15
N TYR A 135 6.77 9.87 8.22
CA TYR A 135 6.20 8.89 7.30
C TYR A 135 7.01 7.60 7.38
N TYR A 136 6.33 6.47 7.23
CA TYR A 136 6.95 5.15 7.16
C TYR A 136 6.83 4.60 5.74
N GLY A 137 7.96 4.14 5.20
CA GLY A 137 8.01 3.57 3.86
C GLY A 137 8.62 2.17 3.86
N PHE A 138 8.27 1.38 2.85
CA PHE A 138 8.70 -0.03 2.74
C PHE A 138 9.24 -0.38 1.34
N ASN A 139 9.15 0.54 0.40
CA ASN A 139 9.52 0.28 -0.99
C ASN A 139 10.54 1.34 -1.45
N ILE A 140 10.10 2.50 -1.89
CA ILE A 140 10.97 3.53 -2.45
C ILE A 140 10.59 4.91 -1.93
N ILE A 141 11.60 5.72 -1.65
CA ILE A 141 11.45 7.16 -1.45
C ILE A 141 11.94 7.89 -2.70
N GLY A 142 11.12 8.78 -3.23
CA GLY A 142 11.44 9.53 -4.43
C GLY A 142 11.48 11.04 -4.19
N TRP A 143 12.41 11.71 -4.86
CA TRP A 143 12.50 13.15 -4.87
C TRP A 143 12.84 13.66 -6.28
N GLY A 144 12.41 14.88 -6.59
CA GLY A 144 12.75 15.52 -7.85
C GLY A 144 11.80 15.13 -8.99
N MET A 145 12.34 14.79 -10.15
CA MET A 145 11.57 14.53 -11.37
C MET A 145 10.56 13.40 -11.20
N ALA A 146 10.92 12.32 -10.51
CA ALA A 146 10.02 11.19 -10.28
C ALA A 146 8.78 11.60 -9.47
N THR A 147 8.97 12.43 -8.44
CA THR A 147 7.87 12.97 -7.63
C THR A 147 6.97 13.91 -8.44
N ASP A 148 7.57 14.77 -9.29
CA ASP A 148 6.80 15.66 -10.18
C ASP A 148 5.98 14.87 -11.19
N ALA A 149 6.59 13.84 -11.80
CA ALA A 149 5.91 12.98 -12.76
C ALA A 149 4.72 12.23 -12.09
N ASN A 150 4.90 11.71 -10.90
CA ASN A 150 3.82 11.07 -10.13
C ASN A 150 2.70 12.07 -9.79
N THR A 151 3.05 13.26 -9.32
CA THR A 151 2.07 14.32 -9.01
C THR A 151 1.30 14.76 -10.27
N LEU A 152 1.99 14.83 -11.42
CA LEU A 152 1.35 15.14 -12.69
C LEU A 152 0.46 13.98 -13.16
N ALA A 153 0.89 12.73 -12.99
CA ALA A 153 0.13 11.54 -13.36
C ALA A 153 -1.21 11.43 -12.62
N GLU A 154 -1.29 11.95 -11.38
CA GLU A 154 -2.57 11.99 -10.65
C GLU A 154 -3.63 12.86 -11.34
N LYS A 155 -3.23 13.89 -12.08
CA LYS A 155 -4.15 14.72 -12.89
C LYS A 155 -4.68 14.00 -14.13
N PHE A 156 -3.99 12.95 -14.57
CA PHE A 156 -4.33 12.15 -15.75
C PHE A 156 -4.83 10.75 -15.41
N ARG A 157 -5.49 10.57 -14.25
CA ARG A 157 -5.97 9.24 -13.80
C ARG A 157 -6.84 8.53 -14.82
N TRP A 158 -7.56 9.27 -15.65
CA TRP A 158 -8.40 8.76 -16.74
C TRP A 158 -7.62 8.01 -17.84
N MET A 159 -6.29 8.26 -17.97
CA MET A 159 -5.42 7.59 -18.95
C MET A 159 -4.93 6.18 -18.47
N GLY A 160 -5.38 5.70 -17.32
CA GLY A 160 -4.92 4.43 -16.77
C GLY A 160 -3.40 4.41 -16.53
N THR A 161 -2.73 3.30 -16.92
CA THR A 161 -1.28 3.14 -16.72
C THR A 161 -0.44 4.07 -17.62
N GLN A 162 -0.95 4.50 -18.76
CA GLN A 162 -0.25 5.38 -19.71
C GLN A 162 0.08 6.75 -19.11
N ARG A 163 -0.66 7.18 -18.08
CA ARG A 163 -0.42 8.45 -17.38
C ARG A 163 1.02 8.60 -16.89
N TYR A 164 1.66 7.51 -16.45
CA TYR A 164 3.03 7.57 -15.94
C TYR A 164 4.04 7.88 -17.04
N ASN A 165 3.92 7.21 -18.20
CA ASN A 165 4.79 7.45 -19.35
C ASN A 165 4.61 8.89 -19.85
N PHE A 166 3.37 9.34 -20.00
CA PHE A 166 3.06 10.70 -20.47
C PHE A 166 3.61 11.78 -19.52
N SER A 167 3.38 11.63 -18.22
CA SER A 167 3.86 12.57 -17.21
C SER A 167 5.38 12.59 -17.12
N SER A 168 6.04 11.44 -17.23
CA SER A 168 7.49 11.35 -17.24
C SER A 168 8.11 12.09 -18.45
N ILE A 169 7.53 11.93 -19.64
CA ILE A 169 7.98 12.66 -20.84
C ILE A 169 7.86 14.17 -20.63
N ILE A 170 6.73 14.66 -20.10
CA ILE A 170 6.54 16.08 -19.83
C ILE A 170 7.59 16.59 -18.84
N GLU A 171 7.85 15.87 -17.74
CA GLU A 171 8.82 16.34 -16.74
C GLU A 171 10.26 16.26 -17.23
N VAL A 172 10.60 15.32 -18.11
CA VAL A 172 11.90 15.31 -18.82
C VAL A 172 12.05 16.56 -19.70
N LEU A 173 11.02 16.91 -20.46
CA LEU A 173 11.04 18.11 -21.32
C LEU A 173 11.09 19.42 -20.52
N ARG A 174 10.50 19.46 -19.33
CA ARG A 174 10.55 20.62 -18.42
C ARG A 174 11.94 20.87 -17.85
N HIS A 175 12.80 19.86 -17.78
CA HIS A 175 14.20 19.93 -17.38
C HIS A 175 14.46 20.82 -16.14
N LYS A 176 13.70 20.64 -15.07
CA LYS A 176 13.87 21.42 -13.83
C LYS A 176 15.16 21.01 -13.11
N LYS A 177 16.09 21.95 -13.00
CA LYS A 177 17.29 21.76 -12.17
C LYS A 177 16.93 21.88 -10.68
N ARG A 178 17.44 20.98 -9.86
CA ARG A 178 17.33 21.01 -8.42
C ARG A 178 18.70 20.76 -7.80
N PHE A 179 18.92 21.40 -6.68
CA PHE A 179 20.12 21.22 -5.90
C PHE A 179 19.73 20.61 -4.55
N ALA A 180 20.45 19.59 -4.14
CA ALA A 180 20.31 18.96 -2.84
C ALA A 180 21.65 18.99 -2.11
N ARG A 181 21.57 19.09 -0.80
CA ARG A 181 22.68 18.79 0.09
C ARG A 181 22.37 17.44 0.71
N VAL A 182 23.24 16.49 0.52
CA VAL A 182 23.06 15.13 1.01
C VAL A 182 24.12 14.84 2.08
N GLU A 183 23.66 14.35 3.21
CA GLU A 183 24.51 13.89 4.30
C GLU A 183 24.11 12.45 4.59
N ILE A 184 25.09 11.54 4.64
CA ILE A 184 24.87 10.13 4.97
C ILE A 184 25.81 9.78 6.12
N ASP A 185 25.22 9.34 7.24
CA ASP A 185 25.96 8.97 8.47
C ASP A 185 26.90 10.07 9.00
N GLY A 186 26.56 11.34 8.73
CA GLY A 186 27.35 12.50 9.11
C GLY A 186 28.35 12.97 8.05
N ASP A 187 28.50 12.26 6.97
CA ASP A 187 29.38 12.62 5.85
C ASP A 187 28.62 13.36 4.75
N MET A 188 29.15 14.49 4.34
CA MET A 188 28.64 15.28 3.22
C MET A 188 29.05 14.68 1.87
N ILE A 189 28.09 14.45 0.99
CA ILE A 189 28.27 13.91 -0.36
C ILE A 189 27.96 14.95 -1.42
#